data_f28e7afd2f1ba7859d15bbfa560f713e
#
_entry.id   f28e7afd2f1ba7859d15bbfa560f713e
#
_cell.length_a   1.000
_cell.length_b   1.000
_cell.length_c   1.000
_cell.angle_alpha   90.00
_cell.angle_beta   90.00
_cell.angle_gamma   90.00
#
_symmetry.space_group_name_H-M   'P 1'
#
loop_
_entity.id
_entity.type
_entity.pdbx_description
1 polymer ?
#
loop_
_entity_poly.entity_id
_entity_poly.type
_entity_poly.pdbx_seq_one_letter_code
_entity_poly.pdbx_strand_id
1 'polypeptide(L)'
;MKKSLASIAVALTVCIASAGAGQAQSPPPVPTTKILAIGTLISGTDPAAARAILPTEVKETVKLYLDGKIDQWYSLQERPGVAFILNVTDPAAAHEMLEKLPLGQAHLMSFELIPLGPLNPLRLLQGMTTP
;
A
#
# COMPACT_ATOMS: atom_id res chain seq x y z
N MET A 1 1.63 38.17 78.46
CA MET A 1 1.43 39.00 77.26
C MET A 1 2.15 38.36 76.09
N LYS A 2 1.50 37.57 75.30
CA LYS A 2 2.04 37.09 74.04
C LYS A 2 0.89 37.07 73.04
N LYS A 3 0.95 37.92 72.03
CA LYS A 3 -0.03 38.04 70.99
C LYS A 3 0.31 37.00 69.92
N SER A 4 -0.58 36.03 69.72
CA SER A 4 -0.53 35.11 68.63
C SER A 4 -1.10 35.75 67.38
N LEU A 5 -0.32 35.90 66.37
CA LEU A 5 -0.76 36.27 65.02
C LEU A 5 -1.14 34.99 64.27
N ALA A 6 -2.41 34.86 64.01
CA ALA A 6 -2.92 33.78 63.18
C ALA A 6 -2.73 34.18 61.69
N SER A 7 -1.87 33.49 60.99
CA SER A 7 -1.70 33.61 59.55
C SER A 7 -2.80 32.78 58.85
N ILE A 8 -3.70 33.47 58.14
CA ILE A 8 -4.67 32.84 57.26
C ILE A 8 -3.98 32.61 55.93
N ALA A 9 -3.70 31.35 55.60
CA ALA A 9 -3.26 30.96 54.30
C ALA A 9 -4.48 30.76 53.38
N VAL A 10 -4.64 31.65 52.43
CA VAL A 10 -5.63 31.50 51.36
C VAL A 10 -5.01 30.57 50.29
N ALA A 11 -5.52 29.36 50.24
CA ALA A 11 -5.15 28.42 49.19
C ALA A 11 -5.92 28.76 47.90
N LEU A 12 -5.23 29.34 46.91
CA LEU A 12 -5.77 29.60 45.61
C LEU A 12 -5.72 28.30 44.77
N THR A 13 -6.86 27.61 44.69
CA THR A 13 -6.99 26.41 43.85
C THR A 13 -7.12 26.83 42.39
N VAL A 14 -6.04 26.74 41.64
CA VAL A 14 -6.05 26.94 40.19
C VAL A 14 -6.58 25.66 39.54
N CYS A 15 -7.82 25.65 39.11
CA CYS A 15 -8.37 24.60 38.24
C CYS A 15 -7.77 24.78 36.83
N ILE A 16 -6.75 23.99 36.51
CA ILE A 16 -6.27 23.86 35.15
C ILE A 16 -7.27 22.97 34.39
N ALA A 17 -8.15 23.58 33.61
CA ALA A 17 -8.96 22.87 32.65
C ALA A 17 -8.04 22.34 31.55
N SER A 18 -7.69 21.07 31.62
CA SER A 18 -7.03 20.36 30.54
C SER A 18 -8.00 20.27 29.38
N ALA A 19 -7.90 21.18 28.44
CA ALA A 19 -8.52 21.01 27.12
C ALA A 19 -7.86 19.80 26.46
N GLY A 20 -8.51 18.64 26.57
CA GLY A 20 -8.13 17.46 25.82
C GLY A 20 -8.20 17.80 24.34
N ALA A 21 -7.04 18.00 23.71
CA ALA A 21 -6.97 18.02 22.27
C ALA A 21 -7.47 16.66 21.78
N GLY A 22 -8.70 16.64 21.26
CA GLY A 22 -9.27 15.47 20.61
C GLY A 22 -8.32 15.07 19.49
N GLN A 23 -7.55 14.01 19.72
CA GLN A 23 -6.76 13.42 18.64
C GLN A 23 -7.76 12.91 17.61
N ALA A 24 -7.75 13.52 16.43
CA ALA A 24 -8.48 13.01 15.28
C ALA A 24 -7.95 11.60 15.04
N GLN A 25 -8.76 10.57 15.39
CA GLN A 25 -8.40 9.18 15.13
C GLN A 25 -8.22 9.01 13.64
N SER A 26 -7.03 8.59 13.22
CA SER A 26 -6.81 8.20 11.84
C SER A 26 -7.85 7.16 11.46
N PRO A 27 -8.50 7.31 10.29
CA PRO A 27 -9.48 6.34 9.86
C PRO A 27 -8.85 4.93 9.81
N PRO A 28 -9.62 3.88 10.13
CA PRO A 28 -9.11 2.53 10.10
C PRO A 28 -8.53 2.20 8.72
N PRO A 29 -7.41 1.46 8.66
CA PRO A 29 -6.80 1.09 7.40
C PRO A 29 -7.79 0.29 6.54
N VAL A 30 -7.79 0.57 5.25
CA VAL A 30 -8.60 -0.16 4.28
C VAL A 30 -7.90 -1.49 3.99
N PRO A 31 -8.61 -2.64 3.97
CA PRO A 31 -7.98 -3.91 3.67
C PRO A 31 -7.45 -3.94 2.23
N THR A 32 -6.29 -4.57 2.02
CA THR A 32 -5.77 -4.82 0.69
C THR A 32 -6.64 -5.88 0.00
N THR A 33 -7.13 -5.58 -1.17
CA THR A 33 -7.95 -6.50 -1.99
C THR A 33 -7.26 -6.93 -3.27
N LYS A 34 -6.34 -6.13 -3.77
CA LYS A 34 -5.53 -6.38 -4.97
C LYS A 34 -4.15 -5.76 -4.80
N ILE A 35 -3.23 -6.10 -5.69
CA ILE A 35 -1.92 -5.46 -5.76
C ILE A 35 -1.68 -4.97 -7.19
N LEU A 36 -1.33 -3.70 -7.33
CA LEU A 36 -0.74 -3.19 -8.57
C LEU A 36 0.77 -3.51 -8.53
N ALA A 37 1.23 -4.27 -9.50
CA ALA A 37 2.64 -4.58 -9.69
C ALA A 37 3.15 -3.89 -10.96
N ILE A 38 4.22 -3.12 -10.83
CA ILE A 38 4.89 -2.49 -11.96
C ILE A 38 6.24 -3.17 -12.13
N GLY A 39 6.36 -3.95 -13.21
CA GLY A 39 7.60 -4.63 -13.57
C GLY A 39 8.37 -3.81 -14.60
N THR A 40 9.65 -3.56 -14.34
CA THR A 40 10.56 -2.87 -15.26
C THR A 40 11.88 -3.61 -15.38
N LEU A 41 12.50 -3.56 -16.55
CA LEU A 41 13.84 -4.11 -16.72
C LEU A 41 14.84 -3.36 -15.84
N ILE A 42 15.74 -4.11 -15.22
CA ILE A 42 16.82 -3.54 -14.41
C ILE A 42 17.76 -2.75 -15.30
N SER A 43 18.21 -1.58 -14.83
CA SER A 43 19.15 -0.74 -15.55
C SER A 43 20.43 -1.51 -15.93
N GLY A 44 20.86 -1.39 -17.17
CA GLY A 44 22.04 -2.11 -17.70
C GLY A 44 21.75 -3.54 -18.15
N THR A 45 20.50 -4.01 -18.09
CA THR A 45 20.11 -5.31 -18.69
C THR A 45 20.40 -5.29 -20.19
N ASP A 46 21.08 -6.32 -20.68
CA ASP A 46 21.23 -6.54 -22.11
C ASP A 46 19.87 -6.82 -22.76
N PRO A 47 19.42 -6.00 -23.70
CA PRO A 47 18.14 -6.22 -24.37
C PRO A 47 18.03 -7.56 -25.09
N ALA A 48 19.16 -8.12 -25.55
CA ALA A 48 19.17 -9.42 -26.21
C ALA A 48 18.90 -10.55 -25.23
N ALA A 49 19.46 -10.48 -24.00
CA ALA A 49 19.20 -11.44 -22.94
C ALA A 49 17.71 -11.44 -22.52
N ALA A 50 17.13 -10.26 -22.31
CA ALA A 50 15.70 -10.15 -22.00
C ALA A 50 14.83 -10.69 -23.14
N ARG A 51 15.16 -10.36 -24.40
CA ARG A 51 14.40 -10.80 -25.57
C ARG A 51 14.42 -12.31 -25.76
N ALA A 52 15.50 -12.97 -25.40
CA ALA A 52 15.61 -14.44 -25.48
C ALA A 52 14.67 -15.15 -24.49
N ILE A 53 14.36 -14.52 -23.34
CA ILE A 53 13.49 -15.06 -22.29
C ILE A 53 12.01 -14.74 -22.54
N LEU A 54 11.71 -13.64 -23.24
CA LEU A 54 10.34 -13.13 -23.42
C LEU A 54 9.31 -14.19 -23.88
N PRO A 55 9.59 -15.10 -24.83
CA PRO A 55 8.58 -16.08 -25.24
C PRO A 55 8.12 -16.99 -24.10
N THR A 56 9.05 -17.37 -23.22
CA THR A 56 8.75 -18.19 -22.02
C THR A 56 8.08 -17.35 -20.96
N GLU A 57 8.54 -16.12 -20.74
CA GLU A 57 7.93 -15.15 -19.84
C GLU A 57 6.45 -14.95 -20.14
N VAL A 58 6.13 -14.65 -21.41
CA VAL A 58 4.73 -14.44 -21.84
C VAL A 58 3.88 -15.68 -21.59
N LYS A 59 4.42 -16.87 -21.90
CA LYS A 59 3.71 -18.13 -21.68
C LYS A 59 3.37 -18.37 -20.21
N GLU A 60 4.33 -18.16 -19.30
CA GLU A 60 4.13 -18.33 -17.87
C GLU A 60 3.19 -17.24 -17.30
N THR A 61 3.30 -16.02 -17.80
CA THR A 61 2.37 -14.93 -17.43
C THR A 61 0.94 -15.24 -17.86
N VAL A 62 0.73 -15.79 -19.06
CA VAL A 62 -0.59 -16.24 -19.52
C VAL A 62 -1.18 -17.31 -18.60
N LYS A 63 -0.37 -18.25 -18.10
CA LYS A 63 -0.85 -19.23 -17.10
C LYS A 63 -1.36 -18.56 -15.85
N LEU A 64 -0.62 -17.59 -15.28
CA LEU A 64 -1.07 -16.83 -14.11
C LEU A 64 -2.39 -16.10 -14.37
N TYR A 65 -2.58 -15.59 -15.57
CA TYR A 65 -3.85 -14.96 -15.97
C TYR A 65 -4.99 -15.97 -16.02
N LEU A 66 -4.79 -17.12 -16.68
CA LEU A 66 -5.78 -18.19 -16.77
C LEU A 66 -6.11 -18.81 -15.41
N ASP A 67 -5.14 -18.85 -14.50
CA ASP A 67 -5.31 -19.30 -13.11
C ASP A 67 -5.99 -18.23 -12.23
N GLY A 68 -6.37 -17.09 -12.80
CA GLY A 68 -7.03 -16.01 -12.08
C GLY A 68 -6.14 -15.24 -11.11
N LYS A 69 -4.83 -15.39 -11.18
CA LYS A 69 -3.86 -14.65 -10.35
C LYS A 69 -3.64 -13.23 -10.86
N ILE A 70 -3.73 -13.03 -12.15
CA ILE A 70 -3.68 -11.73 -12.81
C ILE A 70 -5.10 -11.38 -13.26
N ASP A 71 -5.61 -10.23 -12.85
CA ASP A 71 -6.90 -9.70 -13.25
C ASP A 71 -6.79 -8.88 -14.54
N GLN A 72 -5.79 -8.01 -14.61
CA GLN A 72 -5.50 -7.15 -15.75
C GLN A 72 -4.00 -7.01 -15.93
N TRP A 73 -3.58 -6.77 -17.17
CA TRP A 73 -2.19 -6.52 -17.52
C TRP A 73 -2.07 -5.50 -18.65
N TYR A 74 -0.98 -4.72 -18.61
CA TYR A 74 -0.75 -3.65 -19.57
C TYR A 74 0.75 -3.52 -19.84
N SER A 75 1.11 -3.20 -21.09
CA SER A 75 2.47 -2.74 -21.40
C SER A 75 2.62 -1.27 -21.02
N LEU A 76 3.75 -0.91 -20.41
CA LEU A 76 4.08 0.49 -20.18
C LEU A 76 4.44 1.13 -21.54
N GLN A 77 3.91 2.34 -21.81
CA GLN A 77 4.11 2.99 -23.13
C GLN A 77 5.40 3.79 -23.21
N GLU A 78 5.87 4.34 -22.08
CA GLU A 78 7.02 5.26 -22.06
C GLU A 78 8.36 4.55 -21.81
N ARG A 79 8.32 3.30 -21.38
CA ARG A 79 9.50 2.50 -21.03
C ARG A 79 9.20 1.01 -21.16
N PRO A 80 10.23 0.16 -21.38
CA PRO A 80 10.04 -1.29 -21.35
C PRO A 80 9.56 -1.75 -19.96
N GLY A 81 8.41 -2.40 -19.93
CA GLY A 81 7.82 -2.87 -18.68
C GLY A 81 6.36 -3.24 -18.81
N VAL A 82 5.81 -3.70 -17.70
CA VAL A 82 4.45 -4.22 -17.59
C VAL A 82 3.81 -3.72 -16.30
N ALA A 83 2.51 -3.50 -16.32
CA ALA A 83 1.70 -3.29 -15.15
C ALA A 83 0.69 -4.43 -15.02
N PHE A 84 0.62 -5.05 -13.84
CA PHE A 84 -0.34 -6.09 -13.50
C PHE A 84 -1.28 -5.61 -12.39
N ILE A 85 -2.55 -5.93 -12.50
CA ILE A 85 -3.47 -5.94 -11.36
C ILE A 85 -3.58 -7.41 -10.91
N LEU A 86 -3.06 -7.69 -9.71
CA LEU A 86 -2.96 -9.04 -9.17
C LEU A 86 -4.12 -9.33 -8.20
N ASN A 87 -4.71 -10.53 -8.31
CA ASN A 87 -5.72 -11.05 -7.39
C ASN A 87 -5.08 -11.71 -6.17
N VAL A 88 -4.15 -11.01 -5.52
CA VAL A 88 -3.53 -11.39 -4.26
C VAL A 88 -3.58 -10.21 -3.30
N THR A 89 -3.59 -10.50 -2.01
CA THR A 89 -3.76 -9.48 -0.96
C THR A 89 -2.49 -9.25 -0.15
N ASP A 90 -1.52 -10.16 -0.25
CA ASP A 90 -0.24 -10.07 0.45
C ASP A 90 0.88 -9.67 -0.53
N PRO A 91 1.54 -8.53 -0.29
CA PRO A 91 2.67 -8.09 -1.12
C PRO A 91 3.83 -9.09 -1.18
N ALA A 92 4.12 -9.81 -0.09
CA ALA A 92 5.19 -10.80 -0.08
C ALA A 92 4.85 -11.98 -0.99
N ALA A 93 3.62 -12.47 -0.96
CA ALA A 93 3.16 -13.53 -1.86
C ALA A 93 3.14 -13.07 -3.33
N ALA A 94 2.77 -11.80 -3.58
CA ALA A 94 2.83 -11.21 -4.92
C ALA A 94 4.26 -11.15 -5.44
N HIS A 95 5.20 -10.68 -4.62
CA HIS A 95 6.62 -10.63 -4.97
C HIS A 95 7.17 -12.01 -5.32
N GLU A 96 6.95 -12.99 -4.45
CA GLU A 96 7.39 -14.38 -4.68
C GLU A 96 6.81 -14.95 -5.98
N MET A 97 5.55 -14.69 -6.28
CA MET A 97 4.90 -15.16 -7.49
C MET A 97 5.53 -14.56 -8.75
N LEU A 98 5.85 -13.26 -8.74
CA LEU A 98 6.45 -12.57 -9.89
C LEU A 98 7.93 -12.92 -10.05
N GLU A 99 8.68 -13.11 -8.96
CA GLU A 99 10.08 -13.56 -9.01
C GLU A 99 10.24 -15.00 -9.55
N LYS A 100 9.18 -15.78 -9.54
CA LYS A 100 9.15 -17.11 -10.18
C LYS A 100 8.98 -17.07 -11.68
N LEU A 101 8.59 -15.93 -12.25
CA LEU A 101 8.55 -15.74 -13.69
C LEU A 101 9.98 -15.72 -14.27
N PRO A 102 10.19 -16.14 -15.53
CA PRO A 102 11.52 -16.28 -16.10
C PRO A 102 12.41 -15.04 -16.04
N LEU A 103 11.85 -13.84 -16.25
CA LEU A 103 12.62 -12.59 -16.13
C LEU A 103 12.97 -12.25 -14.68
N GLY A 104 12.10 -12.60 -13.72
CA GLY A 104 12.37 -12.50 -12.30
C GLY A 104 13.49 -13.45 -11.88
N GLN A 105 13.40 -14.72 -12.27
CA GLN A 105 14.43 -15.73 -11.99
C GLN A 105 15.79 -15.40 -12.58
N ALA A 106 15.81 -14.76 -13.76
CA ALA A 106 17.03 -14.29 -14.39
C ALA A 106 17.57 -12.98 -13.78
N HIS A 107 16.89 -12.41 -12.80
CA HIS A 107 17.21 -11.12 -12.19
C HIS A 107 17.33 -9.96 -13.20
N LEU A 108 16.51 -10.00 -14.25
CA LEU A 108 16.46 -8.98 -15.29
C LEU A 108 15.33 -7.98 -15.11
N MET A 109 14.37 -8.29 -14.21
CA MET A 109 13.21 -7.45 -13.93
C MET A 109 13.12 -7.13 -12.44
N SER A 110 12.72 -5.92 -12.12
CA SER A 110 12.34 -5.50 -10.77
C SER A 110 10.86 -5.19 -10.71
N PHE A 111 10.24 -5.42 -9.54
CA PHE A 111 8.81 -5.21 -9.34
C PHE A 111 8.57 -4.21 -8.21
N GLU A 112 7.84 -3.15 -8.51
CA GLU A 112 7.26 -2.26 -7.53
C GLU A 112 5.85 -2.76 -7.23
N LEU A 113 5.52 -2.96 -5.94
CA LEU A 113 4.24 -3.50 -5.50
C LEU A 113 3.48 -2.45 -4.70
N ILE A 114 2.28 -2.12 -5.13
CA ILE A 114 1.41 -1.13 -4.52
C ILE A 114 0.12 -1.84 -4.08
N PRO A 115 -0.08 -2.05 -2.76
CA PRO A 115 -1.32 -2.60 -2.25
C PRO A 115 -2.50 -1.69 -2.58
N LEU A 116 -3.59 -2.26 -3.07
CA LEU A 116 -4.81 -1.57 -3.42
C LEU A 116 -5.96 -2.08 -2.52
N GLY A 117 -6.79 -1.16 -2.09
CA GLY A 117 -8.01 -1.46 -1.35
C GLY A 117 -9.21 -0.73 -1.93
N PRO A 118 -10.41 -0.95 -1.39
CA PRO A 118 -11.59 -0.18 -1.73
C PRO A 118 -11.34 1.32 -1.60
N LEU A 119 -11.96 2.12 -2.47
CA LEU A 119 -11.81 3.57 -2.43
C LEU A 119 -12.30 4.12 -1.09
N ASN A 120 -11.36 4.54 -0.24
CA ASN A 120 -11.60 4.96 1.13
C ASN A 120 -12.67 6.06 1.28
N PRO A 121 -12.70 7.13 0.45
CA PRO A 121 -13.71 8.16 0.54
C PRO A 121 -15.16 7.68 0.31
N LEU A 122 -15.39 6.51 -0.29
CA LEU A 122 -16.75 5.99 -0.51
C LEU A 122 -17.52 5.78 0.80
N ARG A 123 -16.87 5.55 1.92
CA ARG A 123 -17.54 5.46 3.23
C ARG A 123 -18.17 6.78 3.67
N LEU A 124 -17.75 7.91 3.12
CA LEU A 124 -18.36 9.21 3.38
C LEU A 124 -19.77 9.33 2.78
N LEU A 125 -20.12 8.41 1.86
CA LEU A 125 -21.46 8.31 1.29
C LEU A 125 -22.46 7.63 2.26
N GLN A 126 -21.96 7.00 3.32
CA GLN A 126 -22.81 6.44 4.37
C GLN A 126 -23.53 7.59 5.10
N GLY A 127 -24.86 7.63 4.99
CA GLY A 127 -25.69 8.71 5.54
C GLY A 127 -26.18 9.72 4.50
N MET A 128 -25.78 9.60 3.24
CA MET A 128 -26.45 10.28 2.16
C MET A 128 -27.78 9.60 1.91
N THR A 129 -28.86 10.18 2.44
CA THR A 129 -30.21 9.72 2.06
C THR A 129 -30.41 9.99 0.60
N THR A 130 -30.75 8.95 -0.14
CA THR A 130 -31.22 9.08 -1.54
C THR A 130 -32.43 10.02 -1.54
N PRO A 131 -32.51 11.01 -2.41
CA PRO A 131 -33.66 11.91 -2.48
C PRO A 131 -34.94 11.20 -2.84
#